data_e6a4a129c993a77b9f7e7d3388746b18
#
_entry.id   e6a4a129c993a77b9f7e7d3388746b18
#
_cell.length_a   1.000
_cell.length_b   1.000
_cell.length_c   1.000
_cell.angle_alpha   90.00
_cell.angle_beta   90.00
_cell.angle_gamma   90.00
#
_symmetry.space_group_name_H-M   'P 1'
#
loop_
_entity.id
_entity.type
_entity.pdbx_description
1 polymer ?
#
loop_
_entity_poly.entity_id
_entity_poly.type
_entity_poly.pdbx_seq_one_letter_code
_entity_poly.pdbx_strand_id
1 'polypeptide(L)'
;MNDRITRRDFLDGMACAIVAGAAPRPGLALEAAPYPPARTGYGGSRPQDFAVAHGVRDGKRYALDSRAVTEHYDFIIVGAGIGGLASAHYLRKARPHARILILENHDDFGGHARRNEFDVGGRMLLGYGGSESLEGIRRRWSSVARECVASIGVDVDRLERAFDVGLYPGLGLSSGLFFPRETYGVDRLVTGDPVRQLPTDIPAELHHGRTAAAFLADCPVEEAQRSKLLDLYTGQRDVLAGMSVAAKRRTLEKTSYHDYLAQHFGLDARSLAMFDGRTLDLFAAKANAVSALLAWQCQYPGFQGLGLMMSREGILEGDPYIHHFPDGNATLARLFVRELIPGVAPGHTMEDVIGARFDYGQLDAPANDVRVRLSSTVVALGNRDKGAEVLYSRGGELTRAAAPHVIYAGYSAMLPYICTDLGDGQRHAVADQVRGPLVYVNVALRSWRSWVNRGVHYVNNPAGFYSHLKLDYPVSLGDYRFPANPDGPMILHLLHCPYPDGPVKDLRSAWRAGRALVYAMPFDEFETRARDELTRILGPGGFDAGRDIAAITVNRWGHGYAYDMDTLFDDPVKSAQETLLSHAPLGRIHFAGTDAAWMAYAHWAIDAAHRAAHEITG
;
A
#
# COMPACT_ATOMS: atom_id res chain seq x y z
N MET A 1 31.59 19.37 -0.11
CA MET A 1 32.14 18.00 -0.17
C MET A 1 30.94 17.06 -0.21
N ASN A 2 30.78 16.36 -1.31
CA ASN A 2 29.64 15.46 -1.50
C ASN A 2 29.93 14.11 -0.83
N ASP A 3 29.49 13.93 0.41
CA ASP A 3 29.46 12.60 1.02
C ASP A 3 28.23 11.85 0.51
N ARG A 4 28.40 11.22 -0.65
CA ARG A 4 27.48 10.21 -1.15
C ARG A 4 27.78 8.91 -0.42
N ILE A 5 26.75 8.25 0.14
CA ILE A 5 26.88 6.84 0.56
C ILE A 5 27.32 6.07 -0.69
N THR A 6 28.54 5.55 -0.65
CA THR A 6 29.11 4.82 -1.79
C THR A 6 28.63 3.35 -1.74
N ARG A 7 28.80 2.61 -2.84
CA ARG A 7 28.62 1.15 -2.87
C ARG A 7 29.37 0.44 -1.73
N ARG A 8 30.43 1.07 -1.23
CA ARG A 8 31.25 0.58 -0.14
C ARG A 8 30.53 0.75 1.22
N ASP A 9 29.87 1.89 1.44
CA ASP A 9 29.06 2.14 2.64
C ASP A 9 27.85 1.20 2.70
N PHE A 10 27.31 0.81 1.55
CA PHE A 10 26.26 -0.21 1.41
C PHE A 10 26.75 -1.62 1.80
N LEU A 11 28.00 -1.95 1.50
CA LEU A 11 28.62 -3.23 1.88
C LEU A 11 29.10 -3.21 3.34
N ASP A 12 29.57 -2.06 3.84
CA ASP A 12 30.04 -1.89 5.22
C ASP A 12 28.87 -1.82 6.23
N GLY A 13 27.69 -1.35 5.82
CA GLY A 13 26.46 -1.42 6.62
C GLY A 13 25.98 -2.85 6.91
N MET A 14 26.40 -3.83 6.10
CA MET A 14 26.19 -5.26 6.37
C MET A 14 27.25 -5.86 7.32
N ALA A 15 28.35 -5.15 7.58
CA ALA A 15 29.50 -5.66 8.35
C ALA A 15 29.55 -5.25 9.83
N CYS A 16 28.66 -4.37 10.32
CA CYS A 16 28.68 -3.89 11.72
C CYS A 16 28.08 -4.83 12.77
N ALA A 17 27.98 -6.13 12.49
CA ALA A 17 27.57 -7.13 13.48
C ALA A 17 28.69 -8.11 13.88
N ILE A 18 29.96 -7.74 13.72
CA ILE A 18 31.09 -8.58 14.22
C ILE A 18 31.96 -7.74 15.15
N VAL A 19 31.73 -7.92 16.44
CA VAL A 19 32.61 -7.42 17.50
C VAL A 19 33.65 -8.49 17.85
N ALA A 20 34.90 -8.08 17.70
CA ALA A 20 36.10 -8.46 18.42
C ALA A 20 36.36 -9.95 18.79
N GLY A 21 37.38 -10.51 18.16
CA GLY A 21 38.30 -11.42 18.82
C GLY A 21 38.14 -12.89 18.48
N ALA A 22 38.50 -13.29 17.23
CA ALA A 22 39.22 -14.54 16.96
C ALA A 22 39.65 -14.56 15.47
N ALA A 23 40.87 -14.93 15.18
CA ALA A 23 41.38 -15.06 13.82
C ALA A 23 40.59 -16.13 13.05
N PRO A 24 40.20 -15.88 11.77
CA PRO A 24 39.39 -16.83 11.04
C PRO A 24 40.21 -18.03 10.56
N ARG A 25 39.76 -19.21 10.89
CA ARG A 25 40.08 -20.43 10.16
C ARG A 25 39.18 -20.49 8.93
N PRO A 26 39.66 -20.92 7.74
CA PRO A 26 38.83 -21.03 6.55
C PRO A 26 37.95 -22.29 6.68
N GLY A 27 36.75 -22.10 7.17
CA GLY A 27 35.67 -23.07 7.18
C GLY A 27 34.44 -22.32 6.66
N LEU A 28 33.79 -22.87 5.63
CA LEU A 28 32.54 -22.37 4.99
C LEU A 28 31.59 -21.78 6.03
N ALA A 29 31.62 -20.45 6.18
CA ALA A 29 30.55 -19.75 6.85
C ALA A 29 29.31 -19.88 5.95
N LEU A 30 28.31 -20.66 6.37
CA LEU A 30 26.97 -20.53 5.86
C LEU A 30 26.59 -19.07 6.10
N GLU A 31 26.52 -18.26 5.03
CA GLU A 31 25.90 -16.95 5.08
C GLU A 31 24.50 -17.16 5.67
N ALA A 32 24.22 -16.51 6.78
CA ALA A 32 22.90 -16.54 7.39
C ALA A 32 21.89 -16.15 6.30
N ALA A 33 20.87 -16.98 6.09
CA ALA A 33 19.86 -16.73 5.06
C ALA A 33 19.34 -15.29 5.17
N PRO A 34 19.25 -14.55 4.08
CA PRO A 34 18.88 -13.14 4.12
C PRO A 34 17.50 -12.99 4.77
N TYR A 35 17.38 -12.11 5.76
CA TYR A 35 16.12 -11.80 6.44
C TYR A 35 15.46 -10.58 5.75
N PRO A 36 14.45 -10.79 4.89
CA PRO A 36 13.90 -9.75 4.03
C PRO A 36 13.41 -8.49 4.75
N PRO A 37 12.77 -8.56 5.95
CA PRO A 37 12.31 -7.37 6.65
C PRO A 37 13.43 -6.38 7.04
N ALA A 38 14.64 -6.86 7.30
CA ALA A 38 15.77 -6.01 7.71
C ALA A 38 16.58 -5.44 6.54
N ARG A 39 16.12 -5.67 5.29
CA ARG A 39 16.82 -5.15 4.11
C ARG A 39 16.51 -3.69 3.88
N THR A 40 17.55 -2.88 3.69
CA THR A 40 17.47 -1.50 3.20
C THR A 40 17.67 -1.43 1.68
N GLY A 41 17.48 -0.26 1.07
CA GLY A 41 17.52 -0.09 -0.38
C GLY A 41 16.16 -0.40 -1.03
N TYR A 42 16.15 -1.19 -2.13
CA TYR A 42 14.88 -1.58 -2.74
C TYR A 42 14.14 -2.64 -1.92
N GLY A 43 12.89 -2.32 -1.53
CA GLY A 43 11.85 -3.24 -1.10
C GLY A 43 10.76 -3.40 -2.18
N GLY A 44 9.69 -4.14 -1.86
CA GLY A 44 8.60 -4.38 -2.80
C GLY A 44 9.08 -5.13 -4.05
N SER A 45 8.72 -4.63 -5.24
CA SER A 45 9.11 -5.23 -6.51
C SER A 45 10.52 -4.77 -6.92
N ARG A 46 11.51 -5.61 -6.66
CA ARG A 46 12.91 -5.41 -7.07
C ARG A 46 13.09 -5.87 -8.52
N PRO A 47 14.17 -5.47 -9.22
CA PRO A 47 14.43 -5.88 -10.61
C PRO A 47 14.33 -7.39 -10.84
N GLN A 48 14.89 -8.21 -9.96
CA GLN A 48 14.85 -9.68 -10.06
C GLN A 48 13.44 -10.25 -9.85
N ASP A 49 12.58 -9.58 -9.08
CA ASP A 49 11.23 -10.07 -8.77
C ASP A 49 10.29 -9.94 -9.97
N PHE A 50 10.49 -8.96 -10.85
CA PHE A 50 9.64 -8.77 -12.02
C PHE A 50 10.26 -9.24 -13.35
N ALA A 51 11.55 -9.55 -13.38
CA ALA A 51 12.26 -9.88 -14.64
C ALA A 51 11.64 -11.06 -15.39
N VAL A 52 11.26 -12.15 -14.69
CA VAL A 52 10.63 -13.33 -15.29
C VAL A 52 9.23 -13.00 -15.81
N ALA A 53 8.40 -12.34 -15.02
CA ALA A 53 7.04 -11.96 -15.40
C ALA A 53 7.03 -10.96 -16.57
N HIS A 54 7.91 -9.95 -16.56
CA HIS A 54 8.07 -9.03 -17.68
C HIS A 54 8.56 -9.73 -18.94
N GLY A 55 9.49 -10.70 -18.84
CA GLY A 55 9.89 -11.52 -19.97
C GLY A 55 8.71 -12.28 -20.60
N VAL A 56 7.79 -12.81 -19.79
CA VAL A 56 6.55 -13.45 -20.26
C VAL A 56 5.62 -12.44 -20.95
N ARG A 57 5.40 -11.28 -20.36
CA ARG A 57 4.66 -10.17 -20.98
C ARG A 57 5.25 -9.78 -22.33
N ASP A 58 6.58 -9.70 -22.42
CA ASP A 58 7.31 -9.24 -23.59
C ASP A 58 7.53 -10.32 -24.66
N GLY A 59 6.84 -11.46 -24.53
CA GLY A 59 6.76 -12.48 -25.56
C GLY A 59 7.46 -13.80 -25.27
N LYS A 60 8.20 -13.93 -24.17
CA LYS A 60 8.74 -15.22 -23.75
C LYS A 60 7.58 -16.16 -23.40
N ARG A 61 7.59 -17.36 -23.98
CA ARG A 61 6.53 -18.36 -23.75
C ARG A 61 7.11 -19.59 -23.10
N TYR A 62 6.33 -20.16 -22.20
CA TYR A 62 6.65 -21.39 -21.49
C TYR A 62 5.52 -22.39 -21.74
N ALA A 63 5.84 -23.51 -22.39
CA ALA A 63 4.87 -24.58 -22.54
C ALA A 63 4.70 -25.31 -21.20
N LEU A 64 3.46 -25.46 -20.74
CA LEU A 64 3.15 -26.14 -19.48
C LEU A 64 3.71 -27.56 -19.46
N ASP A 65 3.69 -28.25 -20.60
CA ASP A 65 4.20 -29.61 -20.77
C ASP A 65 5.72 -29.71 -21.00
N SER A 66 6.45 -28.59 -20.91
CA SER A 66 7.91 -28.59 -21.09
C SER A 66 8.68 -29.31 -19.99
N ARG A 67 8.02 -29.66 -18.89
CA ARG A 67 8.55 -30.44 -17.76
C ARG A 67 7.56 -31.49 -17.34
N ALA A 68 8.04 -32.63 -16.84
CA ALA A 68 7.20 -33.62 -16.16
C ALA A 68 6.68 -33.02 -14.84
N VAL A 69 5.51 -33.49 -14.39
CA VAL A 69 5.01 -33.14 -13.04
C VAL A 69 5.87 -33.89 -12.02
N THR A 70 6.49 -33.12 -11.13
CA THR A 70 7.38 -33.65 -10.08
C THR A 70 6.82 -33.46 -8.68
N GLU A 71 5.82 -32.60 -8.52
CA GLU A 71 5.22 -32.25 -7.22
C GLU A 71 3.70 -32.37 -7.29
N HIS A 72 3.10 -32.95 -6.25
CA HIS A 72 1.65 -33.11 -6.11
C HIS A 72 1.20 -32.57 -4.76
N TYR A 73 0.16 -31.75 -4.77
CA TYR A 73 -0.48 -31.16 -3.60
C TYR A 73 -1.99 -31.36 -3.67
N ASP A 74 -2.70 -31.18 -2.54
CA ASP A 74 -4.16 -31.14 -2.54
C ASP A 74 -4.66 -29.80 -3.12
N PHE A 75 -3.90 -28.73 -2.88
CA PHE A 75 -4.14 -27.40 -3.43
C PHE A 75 -2.84 -26.70 -3.77
N ILE A 76 -2.87 -25.89 -4.82
CA ILE A 76 -1.81 -24.91 -5.13
C ILE A 76 -2.42 -23.52 -5.10
N ILE A 77 -1.73 -22.57 -4.47
CA ILE A 77 -2.11 -21.15 -4.42
C ILE A 77 -1.01 -20.33 -5.07
N VAL A 78 -1.36 -19.45 -5.99
CA VAL A 78 -0.43 -18.55 -6.67
C VAL A 78 -0.54 -17.15 -6.06
N GLY A 79 0.50 -16.73 -5.34
CA GLY A 79 0.58 -15.48 -4.58
C GLY A 79 0.41 -15.70 -3.08
N ALA A 80 1.38 -15.20 -2.29
CA ALA A 80 1.36 -15.21 -0.82
C ALA A 80 0.98 -13.85 -0.22
N GLY A 81 0.20 -13.04 -0.93
CA GLY A 81 -0.47 -11.86 -0.38
C GLY A 81 -1.59 -12.24 0.59
N ILE A 82 -2.23 -11.25 1.23
CA ILE A 82 -3.34 -11.49 2.18
C ILE A 82 -4.41 -12.42 1.59
N GLY A 83 -4.79 -12.23 0.31
CA GLY A 83 -5.80 -13.09 -0.34
C GLY A 83 -5.36 -14.55 -0.49
N GLY A 84 -4.09 -14.79 -0.85
CA GLY A 84 -3.56 -16.15 -0.96
C GLY A 84 -3.39 -16.83 0.39
N LEU A 85 -2.90 -16.11 1.40
CA LEU A 85 -2.75 -16.61 2.77
C LEU A 85 -4.12 -16.92 3.40
N ALA A 86 -5.10 -16.02 3.25
CA ALA A 86 -6.48 -16.26 3.69
C ALA A 86 -7.13 -17.45 2.95
N SER A 87 -6.82 -17.66 1.65
CA SER A 87 -7.28 -18.85 0.92
C SER A 87 -6.76 -20.14 1.54
N ALA A 88 -5.47 -20.17 1.89
CA ALA A 88 -4.86 -21.32 2.58
C ALA A 88 -5.52 -21.54 3.96
N HIS A 89 -5.78 -20.49 4.73
CA HIS A 89 -6.49 -20.55 6.00
C HIS A 89 -7.86 -21.22 5.85
N TYR A 90 -8.70 -20.76 4.92
CA TYR A 90 -10.04 -21.34 4.71
C TYR A 90 -9.97 -22.79 4.22
N LEU A 91 -9.05 -23.13 3.31
CA LEU A 91 -8.86 -24.50 2.86
C LEU A 91 -8.40 -25.43 3.99
N ARG A 92 -7.50 -24.98 4.86
CA ARG A 92 -7.05 -25.73 6.06
C ARG A 92 -8.17 -25.88 7.10
N LYS A 93 -9.02 -24.86 7.26
CA LYS A 93 -10.21 -24.95 8.12
C LYS A 93 -11.20 -26.00 7.62
N ALA A 94 -11.41 -26.09 6.29
CA ALA A 94 -12.28 -27.09 5.68
C ALA A 94 -11.62 -28.49 5.60
N ARG A 95 -10.31 -28.57 5.39
CA ARG A 95 -9.52 -29.81 5.27
C ARG A 95 -8.23 -29.69 6.10
N PRO A 96 -8.26 -30.03 7.40
CA PRO A 96 -7.17 -29.79 8.35
C PRO A 96 -5.80 -30.39 8.00
N HIS A 97 -5.74 -31.45 7.18
CA HIS A 97 -4.50 -32.11 6.76
C HIS A 97 -4.16 -31.91 5.28
N ALA A 98 -4.82 -30.96 4.60
CA ALA A 98 -4.54 -30.69 3.20
C ALA A 98 -3.09 -30.21 3.02
N ARG A 99 -2.42 -30.79 2.03
CA ARG A 99 -1.09 -30.37 1.58
C ARG A 99 -1.24 -29.22 0.60
N ILE A 100 -0.75 -28.03 0.98
CA ILE A 100 -0.91 -26.81 0.21
C ILE A 100 0.46 -26.24 -0.17
N LEU A 101 0.67 -25.95 -1.46
CA LEU A 101 1.81 -25.18 -1.95
C LEU A 101 1.36 -23.76 -2.27
N ILE A 102 1.97 -22.76 -1.64
CA ILE A 102 1.81 -21.35 -1.97
C ILE A 102 3.06 -20.88 -2.71
N LEU A 103 2.92 -20.40 -3.94
CA LEU A 103 4.00 -19.90 -4.79
C LEU A 103 4.01 -18.36 -4.75
N GLU A 104 5.12 -17.78 -4.28
CA GLU A 104 5.27 -16.34 -4.19
C GLU A 104 6.43 -15.86 -5.06
N ASN A 105 6.15 -14.84 -5.87
CA ASN A 105 7.10 -14.25 -6.80
C ASN A 105 8.22 -13.46 -6.10
N HIS A 106 7.88 -12.78 -4.99
CA HIS A 106 8.83 -11.98 -4.24
C HIS A 106 9.67 -12.83 -3.26
N ASP A 107 10.65 -12.19 -2.65
CA ASP A 107 11.53 -12.79 -1.63
C ASP A 107 10.92 -12.80 -0.23
N ASP A 108 9.69 -12.33 -0.08
CA ASP A 108 8.95 -12.28 1.17
C ASP A 108 7.46 -12.53 0.90
N PHE A 109 6.74 -13.02 1.89
CA PHE A 109 5.29 -13.18 1.90
C PHE A 109 4.58 -11.87 2.28
N GLY A 110 3.24 -11.85 2.17
CA GLY A 110 2.39 -10.71 2.51
C GLY A 110 2.01 -9.84 1.30
N GLY A 111 2.67 -9.99 0.16
CA GLY A 111 2.44 -9.14 -1.00
C GLY A 111 2.73 -7.67 -0.67
N HIS A 112 1.72 -6.78 -0.77
CA HIS A 112 1.85 -5.38 -0.38
C HIS A 112 1.93 -5.16 1.15
N ALA A 113 1.53 -6.13 1.95
CA ALA A 113 1.66 -6.12 3.41
C ALA A 113 3.10 -6.49 3.81
N ARG A 114 4.03 -5.57 3.53
CA ARG A 114 5.47 -5.74 3.71
C ARG A 114 5.96 -5.07 4.97
N ARG A 115 6.79 -5.77 5.76
CA ARG A 115 7.45 -5.25 6.94
C ARG A 115 8.84 -4.71 6.59
N ASN A 116 9.19 -3.55 7.15
CA ASN A 116 10.56 -3.04 7.16
C ASN A 116 11.03 -2.94 8.62
N GLU A 117 12.23 -3.44 8.90
CA GLU A 117 12.88 -3.39 10.20
C GLU A 117 14.16 -2.56 10.10
N PHE A 118 14.35 -1.63 11.05
CA PHE A 118 15.55 -0.81 11.13
C PHE A 118 16.12 -0.89 12.54
N ASP A 119 17.42 -1.10 12.66
CA ASP A 119 18.13 -0.88 13.91
C ASP A 119 18.76 0.51 13.89
N VAL A 120 18.35 1.38 14.79
CA VAL A 120 18.90 2.72 14.93
C VAL A 120 19.38 2.91 16.36
N GLY A 121 20.70 2.82 16.56
CA GLY A 121 21.32 2.95 17.86
C GLY A 121 20.91 1.87 18.86
N GLY A 122 20.74 0.64 18.41
CA GLY A 122 20.31 -0.51 19.23
C GLY A 122 18.81 -0.57 19.51
N ARG A 123 18.03 0.30 18.87
CA ARG A 123 16.57 0.30 18.94
C ARG A 123 15.99 -0.19 17.63
N MET A 124 15.20 -1.26 17.69
CA MET A 124 14.42 -1.72 16.55
C MET A 124 13.23 -0.79 16.29
N LEU A 125 13.11 -0.34 15.06
CA LEU A 125 11.97 0.39 14.54
C LEU A 125 11.27 -0.47 13.50
N LEU A 126 9.94 -0.41 13.48
CA LEU A 126 9.09 -1.13 12.56
C LEU A 126 8.39 -0.13 11.63
N GLY A 127 8.42 -0.41 10.34
CA GLY A 127 7.69 0.36 9.34
C GLY A 127 6.97 -0.56 8.37
N TYR A 128 5.95 -0.04 7.71
CA TYR A 128 5.21 -0.74 6.66
C TYR A 128 5.68 -0.31 5.27
N GLY A 129 5.69 -1.26 4.34
CA GLY A 129 6.19 -1.03 2.99
C GLY A 129 5.13 -1.05 1.91
N GLY A 130 3.85 -0.81 2.26
CA GLY A 130 2.75 -0.81 1.28
C GLY A 130 1.39 -0.81 1.95
N SER A 131 0.78 -1.97 2.20
CA SER A 131 -0.52 -2.07 2.86
C SER A 131 -0.43 -1.59 4.31
N GLU A 132 -1.12 -0.48 4.60
CA GLU A 132 -0.88 0.34 5.77
C GLU A 132 -1.75 -0.06 6.96
N SER A 133 -3.06 -0.10 6.78
CA SER A 133 -4.02 -0.18 7.89
C SER A 133 -5.17 -1.13 7.59
N LEU A 134 -5.93 -1.45 8.63
CA LEU A 134 -7.24 -2.09 8.55
C LEU A 134 -8.29 -0.99 8.73
N GLU A 135 -8.88 -0.53 7.62
CA GLU A 135 -9.72 0.66 7.62
C GLU A 135 -11.19 0.32 7.94
N GLY A 136 -11.74 0.94 8.98
CA GLY A 136 -13.16 0.88 9.35
C GLY A 136 -13.68 -0.55 9.58
N ILE A 137 -12.96 -1.37 10.35
CA ILE A 137 -13.25 -2.81 10.52
C ILE A 137 -14.67 -3.08 10.94
N ARG A 138 -15.22 -2.32 11.91
CA ARG A 138 -16.54 -2.62 12.49
C ARG A 138 -17.68 -2.36 11.52
N ARG A 139 -17.53 -1.38 10.61
CA ARG A 139 -18.63 -0.90 9.75
C ARG A 139 -18.47 -1.26 8.29
N ARG A 140 -17.23 -1.29 7.77
CA ARG A 140 -16.96 -1.50 6.35
C ARG A 140 -16.70 -2.96 5.99
N TRP A 141 -16.23 -3.76 6.95
CA TRP A 141 -15.87 -5.15 6.69
C TRP A 141 -17.09 -6.06 6.76
N SER A 142 -17.13 -7.07 5.90
CA SER A 142 -18.10 -8.15 5.97
C SER A 142 -17.96 -8.94 7.29
N SER A 143 -19.00 -9.68 7.69
CA SER A 143 -18.90 -10.60 8.83
C SER A 143 -17.79 -11.65 8.59
N VAL A 144 -17.69 -12.15 7.34
CA VAL A 144 -16.69 -13.13 6.92
C VAL A 144 -15.27 -12.63 7.17
N ALA A 145 -14.95 -11.42 6.71
CA ALA A 145 -13.62 -10.85 6.89
C ALA A 145 -13.31 -10.56 8.37
N ARG A 146 -14.29 -10.06 9.15
CA ARG A 146 -14.12 -9.85 10.61
C ARG A 146 -13.88 -11.15 11.36
N GLU A 147 -14.66 -12.19 11.09
CA GLU A 147 -14.50 -13.51 11.68
C GLU A 147 -13.16 -14.14 11.34
N CYS A 148 -12.69 -13.94 10.10
CA CYS A 148 -11.37 -14.42 9.66
C CYS A 148 -10.26 -13.81 10.51
N VAL A 149 -10.18 -12.49 10.60
CA VAL A 149 -9.10 -11.84 11.35
C VAL A 149 -9.18 -12.12 12.86
N ALA A 150 -10.39 -12.23 13.40
CA ALA A 150 -10.60 -12.65 14.79
C ALA A 150 -10.10 -14.09 15.02
N SER A 151 -10.33 -15.01 14.06
CA SER A 151 -9.90 -16.42 14.18
C SER A 151 -8.39 -16.61 14.21
N ILE A 152 -7.63 -15.68 13.61
CA ILE A 152 -6.15 -15.67 13.69
C ILE A 152 -5.61 -14.80 14.82
N GLY A 153 -6.49 -14.34 15.72
CA GLY A 153 -6.12 -13.69 16.97
C GLY A 153 -6.09 -12.16 16.94
N VAL A 154 -6.67 -11.49 15.93
CA VAL A 154 -6.78 -10.02 15.93
C VAL A 154 -7.89 -9.57 16.86
N ASP A 155 -7.53 -8.85 17.92
CA ASP A 155 -8.43 -8.14 18.83
C ASP A 155 -8.47 -6.66 18.43
N VAL A 156 -9.59 -6.27 17.79
CA VAL A 156 -9.81 -4.92 17.26
C VAL A 156 -9.82 -3.87 18.37
N ASP A 157 -10.45 -4.18 19.52
CA ASP A 157 -10.53 -3.24 20.65
C ASP A 157 -9.15 -3.04 21.30
N ARG A 158 -8.35 -4.10 21.35
CA ARG A 158 -6.97 -4.02 21.84
C ARG A 158 -6.08 -3.21 20.90
N LEU A 159 -6.28 -3.37 19.58
CA LEU A 159 -5.55 -2.63 18.57
C LEU A 159 -5.87 -1.14 18.62
N GLU A 160 -7.15 -0.78 18.78
CA GLU A 160 -7.58 0.60 18.95
C GLU A 160 -6.95 1.25 20.21
N ARG A 161 -6.95 0.55 21.34
CA ARG A 161 -6.29 1.03 22.57
C ARG A 161 -4.77 1.13 22.48
N ALA A 162 -4.15 0.46 21.52
CA ALA A 162 -2.71 0.49 21.29
C ALA A 162 -2.25 1.75 20.55
N PHE A 163 -3.18 2.45 19.89
CA PHE A 163 -2.91 3.66 19.10
C PHE A 163 -3.07 4.92 19.97
N ASP A 164 -1.97 5.61 20.25
CA ASP A 164 -1.97 6.89 20.99
C ASP A 164 -2.26 8.06 20.03
N VAL A 165 -3.53 8.25 19.68
CA VAL A 165 -3.99 9.35 18.80
C VAL A 165 -3.70 10.73 19.40
N GLY A 166 -3.44 10.82 20.70
CA GLY A 166 -3.16 12.06 21.43
C GLY A 166 -1.70 12.49 21.43
N LEU A 167 -0.76 11.62 21.02
CA LEU A 167 0.67 11.91 21.12
C LEU A 167 1.07 13.17 20.34
N TYR A 168 0.77 13.24 19.06
CA TYR A 168 1.15 14.38 18.23
C TYR A 168 0.41 15.66 18.57
N PRO A 169 -0.92 15.66 18.78
CA PRO A 169 -1.63 16.79 19.31
C PRO A 169 -1.08 17.27 20.68
N GLY A 170 -0.75 16.33 21.58
CA GLY A 170 -0.18 16.64 22.89
C GLY A 170 1.18 17.37 22.83
N LEU A 171 1.90 17.21 21.73
CA LEU A 171 3.13 17.95 21.41
C LEU A 171 2.86 19.26 20.64
N GLY A 172 1.61 19.63 20.41
CA GLY A 172 1.22 20.81 19.65
C GLY A 172 1.43 20.67 18.13
N LEU A 173 1.54 19.45 17.62
CA LEU A 173 1.77 19.21 16.20
C LEU A 173 0.44 19.20 15.43
N SER A 174 0.46 19.73 14.21
CA SER A 174 -0.68 19.77 13.29
C SER A 174 -0.31 19.19 11.93
N SER A 175 -1.28 19.14 11.02
CA SER A 175 -1.01 18.93 9.59
C SER A 175 -0.46 20.22 8.98
N GLY A 176 0.37 20.09 7.93
CA GLY A 176 0.89 21.21 7.15
C GLY A 176 0.70 20.99 5.65
N LEU A 177 0.79 22.11 4.91
CA LEU A 177 0.84 22.12 3.45
C LEU A 177 2.17 22.74 3.02
N PHE A 178 2.92 22.01 2.20
CA PHE A 178 4.17 22.50 1.63
C PHE A 178 3.95 23.07 0.23
N PHE A 179 4.52 24.23 0.01
CA PHE A 179 4.48 24.98 -1.25
C PHE A 179 5.89 24.96 -1.86
N PRO A 180 6.19 24.10 -2.84
CA PRO A 180 7.51 24.02 -3.43
C PRO A 180 7.77 25.20 -4.39
N ARG A 181 9.01 25.69 -4.39
CA ARG A 181 9.44 26.86 -5.18
C ARG A 181 9.22 26.70 -6.70
N GLU A 182 9.24 25.49 -7.21
CA GLU A 182 9.01 25.19 -8.63
C GLU A 182 7.62 25.64 -9.09
N THR A 183 6.63 25.53 -8.21
CA THR A 183 5.24 25.94 -8.48
C THR A 183 4.93 27.32 -7.92
N TYR A 184 5.46 27.64 -6.73
CA TYR A 184 5.03 28.84 -5.99
C TYR A 184 6.10 29.93 -5.91
N GLY A 185 7.31 29.72 -6.45
CA GLY A 185 8.43 30.66 -6.40
C GLY A 185 9.14 30.71 -5.05
N VAL A 186 8.66 29.98 -4.05
CA VAL A 186 9.22 29.95 -2.69
C VAL A 186 8.95 28.58 -2.05
N ASP A 187 9.93 28.07 -1.28
CA ASP A 187 9.70 26.92 -0.41
C ASP A 187 9.05 27.40 0.90
N ARG A 188 7.80 26.99 1.13
CA ARG A 188 7.08 27.41 2.33
C ARG A 188 6.23 26.26 2.88
N LEU A 189 6.44 25.91 4.15
CA LEU A 189 5.54 25.06 4.92
C LEU A 189 4.58 25.95 5.72
N VAL A 190 3.27 25.79 5.46
CA VAL A 190 2.20 26.44 6.23
C VAL A 190 1.54 25.38 7.12
N THR A 191 1.57 25.59 8.43
CA THR A 191 1.03 24.67 9.44
C THR A 191 -0.44 24.94 9.73
N GLY A 192 -1.15 23.95 10.30
CA GLY A 192 -2.55 24.10 10.68
C GLY A 192 -3.49 24.02 9.49
N ASP A 193 -3.20 23.17 8.50
CA ASP A 193 -4.07 22.91 7.34
C ASP A 193 -5.49 22.54 7.81
N PRO A 194 -6.53 23.31 7.44
CA PRO A 194 -7.91 23.05 7.88
C PRO A 194 -8.55 21.85 7.19
N VAL A 195 -7.94 21.30 6.13
CA VAL A 195 -8.46 20.10 5.46
C VAL A 195 -8.22 18.89 6.35
N ARG A 196 -9.28 18.15 6.66
CA ARG A 196 -9.17 16.91 7.43
C ARG A 196 -8.28 15.90 6.69
N GLN A 197 -7.37 15.32 7.45
CA GLN A 197 -6.51 14.25 6.96
C GLN A 197 -7.08 12.91 7.44
N LEU A 198 -7.92 12.27 6.62
CA LEU A 198 -8.52 10.97 6.94
C LEU A 198 -7.48 9.92 7.42
N PRO A 199 -6.31 9.82 6.79
CA PRO A 199 -5.33 8.82 7.18
C PRO A 199 -4.65 9.04 8.54
N THR A 200 -4.90 10.17 9.24
CA THR A 200 -4.30 10.41 10.56
C THR A 200 -5.17 9.95 11.72
N ASP A 201 -6.46 9.84 11.48
CA ASP A 201 -7.51 9.47 12.45
C ASP A 201 -7.51 10.27 13.76
N ILE A 202 -6.87 11.46 13.75
CA ILE A 202 -6.88 12.35 14.90
C ILE A 202 -8.27 12.93 15.07
N PRO A 203 -8.89 12.82 16.28
CA PRO A 203 -10.19 13.39 16.56
C PRO A 203 -10.23 14.90 16.30
N ALA A 204 -11.36 15.40 15.80
CA ALA A 204 -11.50 16.80 15.39
C ALA A 204 -11.17 17.80 16.53
N GLU A 205 -11.51 17.46 17.76
CA GLU A 205 -11.23 18.26 18.96
C GLU A 205 -9.74 18.32 19.32
N LEU A 206 -8.94 17.37 18.87
CA LEU A 206 -7.49 17.34 19.05
C LEU A 206 -6.73 17.90 17.85
N HIS A 207 -7.43 18.24 16.78
CA HIS A 207 -6.82 18.74 15.57
C HIS A 207 -6.38 20.22 15.75
N HIS A 208 -5.09 20.49 15.76
CA HIS A 208 -4.56 21.86 15.86
C HIS A 208 -4.63 22.60 14.50
N GLY A 209 -5.76 22.46 13.79
CA GLY A 209 -6.05 23.19 12.57
C GLY A 209 -6.29 24.68 12.84
N ARG A 210 -5.88 25.52 11.91
CA ARG A 210 -6.15 26.96 11.93
C ARG A 210 -7.51 27.23 11.25
N THR A 211 -8.10 28.40 11.51
CA THR A 211 -9.21 28.86 10.67
C THR A 211 -8.74 29.01 9.22
N ALA A 212 -9.62 28.74 8.25
CA ALA A 212 -9.26 28.84 6.84
C ALA A 212 -8.67 30.22 6.49
N ALA A 213 -9.24 31.31 7.03
CA ALA A 213 -8.72 32.66 6.82
C ALA A 213 -7.28 32.82 7.33
N ALA A 214 -6.99 32.37 8.56
CA ALA A 214 -5.66 32.47 9.14
C ALA A 214 -4.63 31.58 8.42
N PHE A 215 -5.05 30.38 7.96
CA PHE A 215 -4.21 29.49 7.18
C PHE A 215 -3.86 30.11 5.81
N LEU A 216 -4.88 30.58 5.08
CA LEU A 216 -4.75 31.15 3.75
C LEU A 216 -3.94 32.46 3.74
N ALA A 217 -3.92 33.22 4.84
CA ALA A 217 -3.12 34.43 4.96
C ALA A 217 -1.62 34.17 4.79
N ASP A 218 -1.14 32.98 5.20
CA ASP A 218 0.27 32.58 5.09
C ASP A 218 0.59 31.82 3.79
N CYS A 219 -0.43 31.40 3.02
CA CYS A 219 -0.23 30.69 1.76
C CYS A 219 0.33 31.62 0.67
N PRO A 220 1.32 31.19 -0.15
CA PRO A 220 1.92 31.99 -1.22
C PRO A 220 1.04 32.01 -2.47
N VAL A 221 -0.20 32.49 -2.32
CA VAL A 221 -1.20 32.64 -3.39
C VAL A 221 -1.62 34.11 -3.50
N GLU A 222 -2.06 34.52 -4.69
CA GLU A 222 -2.53 35.85 -4.97
C GLU A 222 -3.77 36.23 -4.13
N GLU A 223 -3.90 37.50 -3.74
CA GLU A 223 -5.02 37.96 -2.89
C GLU A 223 -6.39 37.66 -3.50
N ALA A 224 -6.54 37.82 -4.82
CA ALA A 224 -7.77 37.48 -5.52
C ALA A 224 -8.11 35.99 -5.45
N GLN A 225 -7.12 35.12 -5.44
CA GLN A 225 -7.31 33.69 -5.28
C GLN A 225 -7.56 33.31 -3.82
N ARG A 226 -6.94 34.01 -2.86
CA ARG A 226 -7.16 33.81 -1.43
C ARG A 226 -8.63 33.94 -1.04
N SER A 227 -9.33 34.96 -1.60
CA SER A 227 -10.76 35.14 -1.38
C SER A 227 -11.61 34.00 -1.94
N LYS A 228 -11.25 33.45 -3.11
CA LYS A 228 -11.91 32.29 -3.72
C LYS A 228 -11.65 31.01 -2.95
N LEU A 229 -10.43 30.82 -2.48
CA LEU A 229 -10.06 29.70 -1.60
C LEU A 229 -10.81 29.76 -0.26
N LEU A 230 -10.99 30.97 0.30
CA LEU A 230 -11.79 31.13 1.50
C LEU A 230 -13.24 30.73 1.29
N ASP A 231 -13.86 31.14 0.16
CA ASP A 231 -15.21 30.68 -0.23
C ASP A 231 -15.25 29.15 -0.42
N LEU A 232 -14.23 28.55 -1.05
CA LEU A 232 -14.11 27.09 -1.18
C LEU A 232 -14.11 26.36 0.17
N TYR A 233 -13.36 26.87 1.15
CA TYR A 233 -13.23 26.21 2.47
C TYR A 233 -14.44 26.44 3.39
N THR A 234 -15.10 27.59 3.31
CA THR A 234 -16.12 28.02 4.30
C THR A 234 -17.47 28.38 3.71
N GLY A 235 -17.54 28.55 2.38
CA GLY A 235 -18.76 28.96 1.69
C GLY A 235 -19.88 27.94 1.78
N GLN A 236 -21.10 28.43 1.86
CA GLN A 236 -22.33 27.61 1.92
C GLN A 236 -23.16 27.74 0.63
N ARG A 237 -22.55 28.24 -0.43
CA ARG A 237 -23.24 28.45 -1.71
C ARG A 237 -23.47 27.12 -2.42
N ASP A 238 -24.73 26.89 -2.83
CA ASP A 238 -25.07 25.78 -3.73
C ASP A 238 -24.61 26.12 -5.16
N VAL A 239 -23.44 25.64 -5.53
CA VAL A 239 -22.86 25.88 -6.87
C VAL A 239 -23.60 25.12 -7.99
N LEU A 240 -24.50 24.20 -7.62
CA LEU A 240 -25.36 23.43 -8.53
C LEU A 240 -26.86 23.76 -8.29
N ALA A 241 -27.16 24.98 -7.86
CA ALA A 241 -28.52 25.44 -7.58
C ALA A 241 -29.48 25.17 -8.76
N GLY A 242 -30.71 24.79 -8.44
CA GLY A 242 -31.73 24.45 -9.45
C GLY A 242 -31.68 22.99 -9.92
N MET A 243 -30.66 22.22 -9.58
CA MET A 243 -30.60 20.80 -9.88
C MET A 243 -31.24 19.95 -8.76
N SER A 244 -31.92 18.87 -9.16
CA SER A 244 -32.33 17.85 -8.16
C SER A 244 -31.12 17.12 -7.57
N VAL A 245 -31.26 16.51 -6.37
CA VAL A 245 -30.19 15.72 -5.71
C VAL A 245 -29.60 14.67 -6.67
N ALA A 246 -30.45 13.96 -7.40
CA ALA A 246 -30.01 12.96 -8.39
C ALA A 246 -29.22 13.58 -9.54
N ALA A 247 -29.62 14.77 -10.03
CA ALA A 247 -28.90 15.48 -11.07
C ALA A 247 -27.53 15.97 -10.57
N LYS A 248 -27.47 16.53 -9.34
CA LYS A 248 -26.21 16.93 -8.71
C LYS A 248 -25.24 15.75 -8.62
N ARG A 249 -25.69 14.59 -8.11
CA ARG A 249 -24.85 13.38 -8.03
C ARG A 249 -24.29 12.98 -9.40
N ARG A 250 -25.15 12.89 -10.43
CA ARG A 250 -24.69 12.57 -11.80
C ARG A 250 -23.69 13.58 -12.36
N THR A 251 -23.87 14.87 -12.05
CA THR A 251 -22.91 15.91 -12.46
C THR A 251 -21.57 15.68 -11.77
N LEU A 252 -21.57 15.45 -10.46
CA LEU A 252 -20.35 15.19 -9.70
C LEU A 252 -19.64 13.88 -10.10
N GLU A 253 -20.39 12.85 -10.50
CA GLU A 253 -19.84 11.59 -11.04
C GLU A 253 -19.05 11.79 -12.33
N LYS A 254 -19.47 12.73 -13.19
CA LYS A 254 -18.93 12.96 -14.53
C LYS A 254 -18.07 14.22 -14.64
N THR A 255 -17.77 14.88 -13.52
CA THR A 255 -16.88 16.04 -13.45
C THR A 255 -15.69 15.67 -12.58
N SER A 256 -14.47 15.92 -13.05
CA SER A 256 -13.27 15.73 -12.20
C SER A 256 -13.27 16.75 -11.06
N TYR A 257 -12.63 16.41 -9.94
CA TYR A 257 -12.50 17.35 -8.82
C TYR A 257 -11.73 18.61 -9.23
N HIS A 258 -10.69 18.46 -10.05
CA HIS A 258 -9.97 19.58 -10.65
C HIS A 258 -10.89 20.53 -11.42
N ASP A 259 -11.67 19.98 -12.37
CA ASP A 259 -12.59 20.78 -13.19
C ASP A 259 -13.72 21.40 -12.36
N TYR A 260 -14.21 20.68 -11.34
CA TYR A 260 -15.20 21.20 -10.41
C TYR A 260 -14.67 22.45 -9.68
N LEU A 261 -13.42 22.41 -9.17
CA LEU A 261 -12.80 23.55 -8.53
C LEU A 261 -12.56 24.71 -9.49
N ALA A 262 -12.07 24.44 -10.70
CA ALA A 262 -11.83 25.44 -11.71
C ALA A 262 -13.12 26.15 -12.16
N GLN A 263 -14.18 25.40 -12.45
CA GLN A 263 -15.44 25.91 -13.01
C GLN A 263 -16.28 26.64 -11.98
N HIS A 264 -16.40 26.12 -10.75
CA HIS A 264 -17.33 26.66 -9.76
C HIS A 264 -16.72 27.66 -8.80
N PHE A 265 -15.39 27.60 -8.59
CA PHE A 265 -14.66 28.53 -7.72
C PHE A 265 -13.70 29.42 -8.49
N GLY A 266 -13.46 29.18 -9.77
CA GLY A 266 -12.60 30.01 -10.62
C GLY A 266 -11.16 30.07 -10.14
N LEU A 267 -10.64 28.92 -9.61
CA LEU A 267 -9.25 28.81 -9.14
C LEU A 267 -8.29 28.82 -10.34
N ASP A 268 -7.17 29.51 -10.18
CA ASP A 268 -6.07 29.46 -11.14
C ASP A 268 -5.21 28.22 -10.97
N ALA A 269 -4.28 27.99 -11.90
CA ALA A 269 -3.42 26.79 -11.89
C ALA A 269 -2.60 26.64 -10.61
N ARG A 270 -2.13 27.74 -9.99
CA ARG A 270 -1.36 27.69 -8.73
C ARG A 270 -2.25 27.29 -7.54
N SER A 271 -3.48 27.82 -7.51
CA SER A 271 -4.46 27.48 -6.48
C SER A 271 -4.97 26.03 -6.64
N LEU A 272 -5.19 25.56 -7.88
CA LEU A 272 -5.56 24.17 -8.18
C LEU A 272 -4.45 23.19 -7.77
N ALA A 273 -3.18 23.56 -7.95
CA ALA A 273 -2.04 22.73 -7.52
C ALA A 273 -2.01 22.44 -6.01
N MET A 274 -2.73 23.21 -5.17
CA MET A 274 -2.92 22.90 -3.74
C MET A 274 -3.76 21.63 -3.52
N PHE A 275 -4.51 21.19 -4.52
CA PHE A 275 -5.47 20.09 -4.43
C PHE A 275 -5.10 18.90 -5.33
N ASP A 276 -4.45 19.15 -6.47
CA ASP A 276 -4.24 18.14 -7.51
C ASP A 276 -3.55 16.86 -7.02
N GLY A 277 -2.54 16.97 -6.18
CA GLY A 277 -1.83 15.83 -5.63
C GLY A 277 -2.39 15.30 -4.29
N ARG A 278 -3.38 15.95 -3.68
CA ARG A 278 -3.95 15.49 -2.40
C ARG A 278 -4.71 14.18 -2.53
N THR A 279 -5.20 13.87 -3.71
CA THR A 279 -5.97 12.66 -4.00
C THR A 279 -5.07 11.44 -4.27
N LEU A 280 -3.76 11.63 -4.43
CA LEU A 280 -2.81 10.57 -4.74
C LEU A 280 -2.73 9.49 -3.66
N ASP A 281 -2.88 9.85 -2.39
CA ASP A 281 -2.85 8.90 -1.27
C ASP A 281 -3.99 7.88 -1.35
N LEU A 282 -5.21 8.35 -1.50
CA LEU A 282 -6.41 7.49 -1.47
C LEU A 282 -6.67 6.78 -2.81
N PHE A 283 -6.32 7.43 -3.94
CA PHE A 283 -6.76 6.97 -5.27
C PHE A 283 -5.61 6.64 -6.22
N ALA A 284 -4.34 6.87 -5.85
CA ALA A 284 -3.19 6.85 -6.77
C ALA A 284 -3.46 7.66 -8.06
N ALA A 285 -4.27 8.70 -7.97
CA ALA A 285 -4.71 9.56 -9.07
C ALA A 285 -4.74 11.03 -8.63
N LYS A 286 -4.36 11.94 -9.51
CA LYS A 286 -4.52 13.38 -9.30
C LYS A 286 -6.00 13.80 -9.41
N ALA A 287 -6.34 14.97 -8.89
CA ALA A 287 -7.71 15.51 -8.89
C ALA A 287 -8.36 15.59 -10.27
N ASN A 288 -7.57 15.61 -11.35
CA ASN A 288 -8.06 15.58 -12.73
C ASN A 288 -8.58 14.22 -13.19
N ALA A 289 -8.35 13.16 -12.41
CA ALA A 289 -8.84 11.80 -12.67
C ALA A 289 -9.58 11.19 -11.46
N VAL A 290 -10.02 12.01 -10.54
CA VAL A 290 -10.90 11.63 -9.42
C VAL A 290 -12.20 12.39 -9.59
N SER A 291 -13.35 11.70 -9.57
CA SER A 291 -14.64 12.36 -9.71
C SER A 291 -14.91 13.29 -8.51
N ALA A 292 -15.60 14.40 -8.78
CA ALA A 292 -16.02 15.30 -7.71
C ALA A 292 -16.96 14.61 -6.69
N LEU A 293 -17.66 13.54 -7.10
CA LEU A 293 -18.44 12.72 -6.18
C LEU A 293 -17.57 11.99 -5.17
N LEU A 294 -16.48 11.35 -5.60
CA LEU A 294 -15.52 10.69 -4.71
C LEU A 294 -14.82 11.70 -3.81
N ALA A 295 -14.43 12.86 -4.34
CA ALA A 295 -13.85 13.94 -3.54
C ALA A 295 -14.82 14.42 -2.44
N TRP A 296 -16.12 14.58 -2.75
CA TRP A 296 -17.16 14.89 -1.78
C TRP A 296 -17.28 13.79 -0.70
N GLN A 297 -17.30 12.52 -1.08
CA GLN A 297 -17.38 11.39 -0.16
C GLN A 297 -16.17 11.31 0.78
N CYS A 298 -14.99 11.74 0.32
CA CYS A 298 -13.77 11.85 1.12
C CYS A 298 -13.63 13.18 1.86
N GLN A 299 -14.69 14.00 1.91
CA GLN A 299 -14.75 15.25 2.66
C GLN A 299 -13.75 16.33 2.20
N TYR A 300 -13.33 16.30 0.93
CA TYR A 300 -12.57 17.39 0.35
C TYR A 300 -13.44 18.68 0.30
N PRO A 301 -12.84 19.89 0.32
CA PRO A 301 -13.59 21.13 0.39
C PRO A 301 -14.36 21.45 -0.90
N GLY A 302 -15.37 22.33 -0.78
CA GLY A 302 -16.13 22.88 -1.92
C GLY A 302 -17.55 22.33 -2.09
N PHE A 303 -18.03 21.49 -1.19
CA PHE A 303 -19.32 20.80 -1.33
C PHE A 303 -20.35 21.16 -0.26
N GLN A 304 -20.01 22.03 0.69
CA GLN A 304 -20.78 22.31 1.90
C GLN A 304 -22.21 22.84 1.61
N GLY A 305 -22.36 23.61 0.54
CA GLY A 305 -23.66 24.22 0.17
C GLY A 305 -24.58 23.36 -0.69
N LEU A 306 -24.13 22.15 -1.12
CA LEU A 306 -24.89 21.36 -2.12
C LEU A 306 -26.15 20.68 -1.58
N GLY A 307 -26.33 20.60 -0.26
CA GLY A 307 -27.46 19.89 0.36
C GLY A 307 -27.45 18.38 0.08
N LEU A 308 -26.28 17.80 -0.20
CA LEU A 308 -26.12 16.37 -0.37
C LEU A 308 -25.94 15.69 0.99
N MET A 309 -26.67 14.62 1.21
CA MET A 309 -26.48 13.78 2.40
C MET A 309 -25.56 12.60 2.04
N MET A 310 -24.51 12.41 2.82
CA MET A 310 -23.75 11.17 2.77
C MET A 310 -24.62 10.00 3.25
N SER A 311 -24.44 8.83 2.62
CA SER A 311 -25.02 7.60 3.18
C SER A 311 -24.40 7.34 4.56
N ARG A 312 -25.13 6.65 5.45
CA ARG A 312 -24.59 6.23 6.77
C ARG A 312 -23.27 5.43 6.66
N GLU A 313 -23.06 4.76 5.52
CA GLU A 313 -21.84 4.02 5.22
C GLU A 313 -20.64 4.93 4.89
N GLY A 314 -20.90 6.16 4.40
CA GLY A 314 -19.84 7.15 4.08
C GLY A 314 -19.41 8.00 5.26
N ILE A 315 -20.15 7.99 6.38
CA ILE A 315 -19.80 8.74 7.59
C ILE A 315 -19.28 7.75 8.64
N LEU A 316 -18.01 7.87 8.97
CA LEU A 316 -17.34 7.03 9.97
C LEU A 316 -17.61 7.55 11.40
N GLU A 317 -18.86 7.88 11.72
CA GLU A 317 -19.22 8.32 13.06
C GLU A 317 -19.07 7.16 14.06
N GLY A 318 -18.18 7.34 15.03
CA GLY A 318 -17.98 6.43 16.16
C GLY A 318 -17.29 5.10 15.84
N ASP A 319 -16.64 4.99 14.67
CA ASP A 319 -15.73 3.90 14.33
C ASP A 319 -14.42 4.50 13.82
N PRO A 320 -13.26 4.27 14.46
CA PRO A 320 -11.98 4.73 13.93
C PRO A 320 -11.77 4.24 12.50
N TYR A 321 -11.33 5.13 11.62
CA TYR A 321 -10.99 4.75 10.26
C TYR A 321 -9.75 3.86 10.24
N ILE A 322 -8.77 4.18 11.09
CA ILE A 322 -7.48 3.51 11.14
C ILE A 322 -7.42 2.54 12.33
N HIS A 323 -7.20 1.26 12.03
CA HIS A 323 -6.68 0.27 12.97
C HIS A 323 -5.32 -0.17 12.45
N HIS A 324 -4.26 0.06 13.21
CA HIS A 324 -2.89 -0.04 12.70
C HIS A 324 -2.02 -0.91 13.61
N PHE A 325 -1.26 -1.83 13.01
CA PHE A 325 -0.15 -2.52 13.67
C PHE A 325 1.14 -1.72 13.50
N PRO A 326 2.14 -1.88 14.37
CA PRO A 326 3.41 -1.16 14.24
C PRO A 326 4.13 -1.31 12.89
N ASP A 327 3.85 -2.39 12.15
CA ASP A 327 4.38 -2.67 10.82
C ASP A 327 3.29 -2.72 9.74
N GLY A 328 2.16 -2.08 10.00
CA GLY A 328 1.00 -2.12 9.13
C GLY A 328 0.42 -3.53 8.98
N ASN A 329 -0.20 -3.81 7.84
CA ASN A 329 -0.82 -5.12 7.59
C ASN A 329 0.19 -6.28 7.42
N ALA A 330 1.50 -6.02 7.54
CA ALA A 330 2.49 -7.09 7.58
C ALA A 330 2.27 -8.01 8.78
N THR A 331 1.86 -7.48 9.94
CA THR A 331 1.46 -8.31 11.08
C THR A 331 0.30 -9.23 10.74
N LEU A 332 -0.71 -8.78 9.97
CA LEU A 332 -1.80 -9.66 9.53
C LEU A 332 -1.28 -10.83 8.68
N ALA A 333 -0.38 -10.57 7.74
CA ALA A 333 0.26 -11.63 6.95
C ALA A 333 1.08 -12.59 7.82
N ARG A 334 1.80 -12.07 8.81
CA ARG A 334 2.60 -12.86 9.77
C ARG A 334 1.72 -13.75 10.66
N LEU A 335 0.54 -13.28 11.05
CA LEU A 335 -0.44 -14.08 11.80
C LEU A 335 -0.92 -15.27 10.96
N PHE A 336 -1.31 -15.05 9.70
CA PHE A 336 -1.67 -16.14 8.79
C PHE A 336 -0.52 -17.14 8.61
N VAL A 337 0.68 -16.66 8.32
CA VAL A 337 1.82 -17.56 8.08
C VAL A 337 2.16 -18.37 9.33
N ARG A 338 2.13 -17.78 10.53
CA ARG A 338 2.38 -18.50 11.78
C ARG A 338 1.28 -19.52 12.09
N GLU A 339 0.01 -19.21 11.81
CA GLU A 339 -1.10 -20.16 11.95
C GLU A 339 -0.91 -21.37 11.01
N LEU A 340 -0.56 -21.11 9.74
CA LEU A 340 -0.39 -22.12 8.71
C LEU A 340 0.90 -22.95 8.91
N ILE A 341 1.95 -22.34 9.43
CA ILE A 341 3.29 -22.93 9.65
C ILE A 341 3.76 -22.59 11.07
N PRO A 342 3.28 -23.29 12.11
CA PRO A 342 3.59 -22.95 13.51
C PRO A 342 5.08 -22.95 13.84
N GLY A 343 5.90 -23.70 13.11
CA GLY A 343 7.36 -23.74 13.30
C GLY A 343 8.10 -22.49 12.87
N VAL A 344 7.45 -21.53 12.19
CA VAL A 344 8.10 -20.33 11.63
C VAL A 344 8.48 -19.31 12.71
N ALA A 345 7.71 -19.24 13.80
CA ALA A 345 7.99 -18.34 14.94
C ALA A 345 7.25 -18.82 16.19
N PRO A 346 7.80 -18.56 17.39
CA PRO A 346 7.11 -18.86 18.65
C PRO A 346 5.91 -17.95 18.88
N GLY A 347 5.04 -18.36 19.84
CA GLY A 347 3.89 -17.58 20.27
C GLY A 347 2.62 -17.85 19.44
N HIS A 348 1.51 -17.20 19.81
CA HIS A 348 0.20 -17.45 19.21
C HIS A 348 -0.74 -16.24 19.29
N THR A 349 -0.28 -15.08 19.77
CA THR A 349 -1.09 -13.86 19.90
C THR A 349 -0.66 -12.79 18.90
N MET A 350 -1.51 -11.79 18.69
CA MET A 350 -1.14 -10.64 17.85
C MET A 350 -0.06 -9.75 18.49
N GLU A 351 0.13 -9.85 19.81
CA GLU A 351 1.17 -9.09 20.50
C GLU A 351 2.55 -9.72 20.36
N ASP A 352 2.67 -11.03 20.56
CA ASP A 352 3.98 -11.71 20.49
C ASP A 352 4.53 -11.77 19.05
N VAL A 353 3.67 -11.74 18.03
CA VAL A 353 4.10 -11.76 16.63
C VAL A 353 4.83 -10.47 16.23
N ILE A 354 4.58 -9.34 16.91
CA ILE A 354 5.22 -8.06 16.61
C ILE A 354 6.74 -8.15 16.77
N GLY A 355 7.20 -8.67 17.92
CA GLY A 355 8.64 -8.86 18.23
C GLY A 355 9.25 -10.13 17.64
N ALA A 356 8.45 -11.06 17.15
CA ALA A 356 8.93 -12.37 16.72
C ALA A 356 9.81 -12.29 15.47
N ARG A 357 10.99 -12.88 15.51
CA ARG A 357 11.82 -13.10 14.32
C ARG A 357 11.39 -14.41 13.66
N PHE A 358 10.94 -14.33 12.40
CA PHE A 358 10.52 -15.50 11.64
C PHE A 358 11.71 -16.28 11.08
N ASP A 359 11.66 -17.61 11.22
CA ASP A 359 12.59 -18.52 10.55
C ASP A 359 12.09 -18.81 9.12
N TYR A 360 12.65 -18.11 8.16
CA TYR A 360 12.32 -18.27 6.73
C TYR A 360 12.69 -19.66 6.19
N GLY A 361 13.59 -20.39 6.86
CA GLY A 361 13.91 -21.77 6.53
C GLY A 361 12.74 -22.72 6.72
N GLN A 362 11.79 -22.38 7.60
CA GLN A 362 10.59 -23.18 7.85
C GLN A 362 9.49 -23.00 6.78
N LEU A 363 9.53 -21.92 6.01
CA LEU A 363 8.44 -21.59 5.06
C LEU A 363 8.21 -22.69 4.01
N ASP A 364 9.26 -23.30 3.47
CA ASP A 364 9.18 -24.36 2.44
C ASP A 364 9.76 -25.69 2.95
N ALA A 365 9.74 -25.95 4.27
CA ALA A 365 10.24 -27.19 4.83
C ALA A 365 9.39 -28.39 4.36
N PRO A 366 10.02 -29.50 3.90
CA PRO A 366 9.31 -30.64 3.34
C PRO A 366 8.31 -31.31 4.28
N ALA A 367 8.52 -31.19 5.60
CA ALA A 367 7.67 -31.77 6.63
C ALA A 367 6.37 -30.99 6.87
N ASN A 368 6.25 -29.77 6.35
CA ASN A 368 5.07 -28.94 6.55
C ASN A 368 3.95 -29.33 5.56
N ASP A 369 2.73 -29.40 6.07
CA ASP A 369 1.53 -29.56 5.23
C ASP A 369 1.31 -28.32 4.34
N VAL A 370 1.53 -27.12 4.88
CA VAL A 370 1.49 -25.88 4.11
C VAL A 370 2.89 -25.36 3.89
N ARG A 371 3.22 -25.08 2.64
CA ARG A 371 4.54 -24.61 2.23
C ARG A 371 4.43 -23.30 1.47
N VAL A 372 5.19 -22.30 1.87
CA VAL A 372 5.31 -21.00 1.17
C VAL A 372 6.66 -20.97 0.47
N ARG A 373 6.62 -21.05 -0.84
CA ARG A 373 7.82 -21.05 -1.67
C ARG A 373 8.04 -19.69 -2.29
N LEU A 374 8.99 -18.95 -1.72
CA LEU A 374 9.37 -17.61 -2.14
C LEU A 374 10.22 -17.62 -3.42
N SER A 375 10.33 -16.46 -4.09
CA SER A 375 11.09 -16.25 -5.32
C SER A 375 10.73 -17.24 -6.44
N SER A 376 9.43 -17.57 -6.53
CA SER A 376 8.87 -18.58 -7.42
C SER A 376 7.79 -17.97 -8.31
N THR A 377 8.16 -17.62 -9.54
CA THR A 377 7.25 -16.97 -10.50
C THR A 377 6.51 -18.00 -11.33
N VAL A 378 5.17 -18.04 -11.24
CA VAL A 378 4.35 -18.86 -12.12
C VAL A 378 4.38 -18.30 -13.54
N VAL A 379 4.76 -19.15 -14.51
CA VAL A 379 4.96 -18.79 -15.92
C VAL A 379 4.01 -19.50 -16.88
N ALA A 380 3.32 -20.54 -16.42
CA ALA A 380 2.19 -21.17 -17.13
C ALA A 380 1.25 -21.82 -16.12
N LEU A 381 -0.05 -21.80 -16.45
CA LEU A 381 -1.16 -22.34 -15.66
C LEU A 381 -2.23 -22.90 -16.60
N GLY A 382 -2.77 -24.07 -16.31
CA GLY A 382 -3.83 -24.64 -17.14
C GLY A 382 -4.56 -25.81 -16.48
N ASN A 383 -5.79 -26.06 -16.94
CA ASN A 383 -6.59 -27.19 -16.54
C ASN A 383 -6.06 -28.51 -17.15
N ARG A 384 -6.36 -29.59 -16.47
CA ARG A 384 -6.17 -30.99 -16.92
C ARG A 384 -7.42 -31.82 -16.57
N ASP A 385 -7.52 -32.99 -17.12
CA ASP A 385 -8.68 -33.86 -16.92
C ASP A 385 -9.05 -34.07 -15.45
N LYS A 386 -8.05 -34.20 -14.58
CA LYS A 386 -8.24 -34.50 -13.15
C LYS A 386 -7.83 -33.37 -12.20
N GLY A 387 -7.54 -32.17 -12.68
CA GLY A 387 -7.07 -31.07 -11.84
C GLY A 387 -6.58 -29.87 -12.63
N ALA A 388 -5.64 -29.14 -12.07
CA ALA A 388 -4.91 -28.05 -12.74
C ALA A 388 -3.42 -28.14 -12.41
N GLU A 389 -2.61 -27.53 -13.26
CA GLU A 389 -1.16 -27.57 -13.15
C GLU A 389 -0.57 -26.19 -13.30
N VAL A 390 0.54 -26.00 -12.62
CA VAL A 390 1.34 -24.78 -12.71
C VAL A 390 2.77 -25.12 -13.11
N LEU A 391 3.35 -24.30 -13.97
CA LEU A 391 4.78 -24.28 -14.25
C LEU A 391 5.33 -23.00 -13.65
N TYR A 392 6.33 -23.09 -12.78
CA TYR A 392 6.95 -21.93 -12.16
C TYR A 392 8.47 -21.94 -12.35
N SER A 393 9.06 -20.74 -12.33
CA SER A 393 10.50 -20.52 -12.40
C SER A 393 11.01 -20.08 -11.02
N ARG A 394 12.06 -20.75 -10.53
CA ARG A 394 12.80 -20.39 -9.31
C ARG A 394 14.29 -20.45 -9.59
N GLY A 395 15.00 -19.33 -9.42
CA GLY A 395 16.43 -19.29 -9.72
C GLY A 395 16.81 -19.66 -11.17
N GLY A 396 15.87 -19.49 -12.12
CA GLY A 396 16.05 -19.89 -13.53
C GLY A 396 15.65 -21.34 -13.85
N GLU A 397 15.43 -22.18 -12.85
CA GLU A 397 14.95 -23.54 -13.02
C GLU A 397 13.43 -23.59 -13.14
N LEU A 398 12.93 -24.50 -13.97
CA LEU A 398 11.49 -24.71 -14.17
C LEU A 398 11.02 -25.98 -13.47
N THR A 399 10.00 -25.85 -12.66
CA THR A 399 9.33 -26.97 -11.96
C THR A 399 7.84 -26.97 -12.29
N ARG A 400 7.27 -28.14 -12.53
CA ARG A 400 5.84 -28.35 -12.75
C ARG A 400 5.21 -29.04 -11.56
N ALA A 401 4.14 -28.45 -11.03
CA ALA A 401 3.36 -28.98 -9.92
C ALA A 401 1.90 -29.14 -10.32
N ALA A 402 1.22 -30.13 -9.73
CA ALA A 402 -0.18 -30.47 -9.99
C ALA A 402 -0.99 -30.52 -8.70
N ALA A 403 -2.28 -30.12 -8.80
CA ALA A 403 -3.28 -30.25 -7.74
C ALA A 403 -4.69 -30.43 -8.32
N PRO A 404 -5.64 -31.01 -7.55
CA PRO A 404 -7.05 -31.05 -7.95
C PRO A 404 -7.63 -29.66 -8.22
N HIS A 405 -7.20 -28.62 -7.47
CA HIS A 405 -7.61 -27.23 -7.64
C HIS A 405 -6.44 -26.29 -7.46
N VAL A 406 -6.47 -25.16 -8.19
CA VAL A 406 -5.53 -24.04 -8.07
C VAL A 406 -6.30 -22.77 -7.76
N ILE A 407 -5.86 -22.01 -6.75
CA ILE A 407 -6.34 -20.64 -6.49
C ILE A 407 -5.29 -19.66 -7.00
N TYR A 408 -5.68 -18.80 -7.92
CA TYR A 408 -4.84 -17.71 -8.40
C TYR A 408 -5.16 -16.43 -7.63
N ALA A 409 -4.21 -15.96 -6.82
CA ALA A 409 -4.28 -14.75 -6.01
C ALA A 409 -3.15 -13.75 -6.36
N GLY A 410 -2.61 -13.86 -7.57
CA GLY A 410 -1.61 -12.96 -8.13
C GLY A 410 -2.24 -11.79 -8.90
N TYR A 411 -1.43 -11.04 -9.64
CA TYR A 411 -1.92 -9.95 -10.48
C TYR A 411 -2.68 -10.49 -11.69
N SER A 412 -4.00 -10.22 -11.75
CA SER A 412 -4.90 -10.75 -12.79
C SER A 412 -4.47 -10.38 -14.19
N ALA A 413 -3.85 -9.20 -14.37
CA ALA A 413 -3.29 -8.77 -15.66
C ALA A 413 -2.18 -9.68 -16.23
N MET A 414 -1.63 -10.62 -15.44
CA MET A 414 -0.70 -11.63 -15.91
C MET A 414 -1.38 -12.86 -16.54
N LEU A 415 -2.63 -13.15 -16.16
CA LEU A 415 -3.36 -14.33 -16.62
C LEU A 415 -3.43 -14.47 -18.15
N PRO A 416 -3.67 -13.40 -18.95
CA PRO A 416 -3.67 -13.51 -20.41
C PRO A 416 -2.37 -14.05 -21.03
N TYR A 417 -1.26 -13.96 -20.31
CA TYR A 417 0.07 -14.39 -20.78
C TYR A 417 0.46 -15.78 -20.32
N ILE A 418 -0.10 -16.26 -19.19
CA ILE A 418 0.29 -17.51 -18.55
C ILE A 418 -0.82 -18.58 -18.55
N CYS A 419 -2.08 -18.24 -18.84
CA CYS A 419 -3.22 -19.15 -18.86
C CYS A 419 -3.90 -19.11 -20.24
N THR A 420 -3.74 -20.19 -20.99
CA THR A 420 -4.31 -20.31 -22.35
C THR A 420 -5.79 -20.68 -22.34
N ASP A 421 -6.31 -21.16 -21.21
CA ASP A 421 -7.68 -21.66 -21.08
C ASP A 421 -8.73 -20.53 -20.96
N LEU A 422 -8.28 -19.29 -20.73
CA LEU A 422 -9.18 -18.12 -20.63
C LEU A 422 -9.99 -17.91 -21.91
N GLY A 423 -11.31 -17.88 -21.79
CA GLY A 423 -12.19 -17.41 -22.85
C GLY A 423 -12.03 -15.88 -23.09
N ASP A 424 -12.44 -15.41 -24.26
CA ASP A 424 -12.21 -14.01 -24.69
C ASP A 424 -12.79 -12.99 -23.71
N GLY A 425 -14.01 -13.18 -23.20
CA GLY A 425 -14.66 -12.28 -22.24
C GLY A 425 -13.88 -12.19 -20.92
N GLN A 426 -13.48 -13.33 -20.35
CA GLN A 426 -12.70 -13.34 -19.11
C GLN A 426 -11.29 -12.79 -19.32
N ARG A 427 -10.66 -13.12 -20.46
CA ARG A 427 -9.36 -12.57 -20.87
C ARG A 427 -9.39 -11.05 -20.92
N HIS A 428 -10.44 -10.47 -21.49
CA HIS A 428 -10.62 -9.02 -21.54
C HIS A 428 -10.80 -8.44 -20.13
N ALA A 429 -11.70 -9.00 -19.33
CA ALA A 429 -12.00 -8.53 -17.99
C ALA A 429 -10.75 -8.52 -17.06
N VAL A 430 -9.92 -9.59 -17.10
CA VAL A 430 -8.68 -9.62 -16.29
C VAL A 430 -7.59 -8.69 -16.83
N ALA A 431 -7.55 -8.41 -18.15
CA ALA A 431 -6.60 -7.49 -18.74
C ALA A 431 -6.92 -6.02 -18.41
N ASP A 432 -8.19 -5.71 -18.15
CA ASP A 432 -8.66 -4.37 -17.75
C ASP A 432 -8.41 -4.04 -16.28
N GLN A 433 -7.99 -5.01 -15.47
CA GLN A 433 -7.58 -4.81 -14.07
C GLN A 433 -6.18 -4.20 -13.99
N VAL A 434 -6.06 -2.97 -14.41
CA VAL A 434 -4.80 -2.21 -14.34
C VAL A 434 -4.63 -1.67 -12.93
N ARG A 435 -3.56 -2.06 -12.25
CA ARG A 435 -3.26 -1.58 -10.89
C ARG A 435 -2.54 -0.24 -10.91
N GLY A 436 -2.88 0.62 -9.93
CA GLY A 436 -2.22 1.91 -9.73
C GLY A 436 -0.81 1.73 -9.15
N PRO A 437 0.22 2.35 -9.75
CA PRO A 437 1.57 2.29 -9.21
C PRO A 437 1.73 3.22 -8.02
N LEU A 438 2.47 2.78 -7.00
CA LEU A 438 2.88 3.62 -5.89
C LEU A 438 4.18 3.15 -5.26
N VAL A 439 4.83 4.06 -4.53
CA VAL A 439 6.09 3.83 -3.86
C VAL A 439 5.99 4.34 -2.42
N TYR A 440 6.15 3.43 -1.46
CA TYR A 440 6.28 3.75 -0.05
C TYR A 440 7.76 3.82 0.33
N VAL A 441 8.22 5.00 0.73
CA VAL A 441 9.59 5.19 1.20
C VAL A 441 9.58 5.33 2.72
N ASN A 442 10.30 4.43 3.38
CA ASN A 442 10.55 4.50 4.81
C ASN A 442 11.93 5.12 5.04
N VAL A 443 11.96 6.22 5.79
CA VAL A 443 13.19 6.89 6.20
C VAL A 443 13.35 6.74 7.70
N ALA A 444 14.36 5.98 8.14
CA ALA A 444 14.71 5.87 9.54
C ALA A 444 15.55 7.08 9.95
N LEU A 445 15.08 7.85 10.91
CA LEU A 445 15.76 9.00 11.48
C LEU A 445 16.43 8.65 12.82
N ARG A 446 17.53 9.34 13.14
CA ARG A 446 18.17 9.30 14.47
C ARG A 446 17.45 10.18 15.48
N SER A 447 16.77 11.23 15.02
CA SER A 447 15.96 12.16 15.82
C SER A 447 14.88 12.77 14.94
N TRP A 448 13.69 12.99 15.49
CA TRP A 448 12.60 13.67 14.82
C TRP A 448 12.29 15.05 15.42
N ARG A 449 13.23 15.61 16.19
CA ARG A 449 13.11 16.94 16.83
C ARG A 449 12.77 18.05 15.82
N SER A 450 13.28 17.96 14.59
CA SER A 450 13.00 18.92 13.53
C SER A 450 11.51 18.99 13.14
N TRP A 451 10.78 17.88 13.23
CA TRP A 451 9.32 17.87 13.02
C TRP A 451 8.60 18.65 14.12
N VAL A 452 8.98 18.45 15.37
CA VAL A 452 8.44 19.21 16.51
C VAL A 452 8.74 20.70 16.36
N ASN A 453 9.97 21.05 16.00
CA ASN A 453 10.36 22.45 15.76
C ASN A 453 9.59 23.09 14.59
N ARG A 454 9.09 22.28 13.64
CA ARG A 454 8.24 22.75 12.53
C ARG A 454 6.74 22.71 12.88
N GLY A 455 6.34 22.14 14.01
CA GLY A 455 4.96 22.05 14.46
C GLY A 455 4.07 21.13 13.62
N VAL A 456 4.64 20.09 12.99
CA VAL A 456 3.90 19.19 12.10
C VAL A 456 4.20 17.73 12.37
N HIS A 457 3.22 16.86 12.15
CA HIS A 457 3.36 15.39 12.11
C HIS A 457 3.02 14.81 10.73
N TYR A 458 2.28 15.56 9.91
CA TYR A 458 1.83 15.22 8.57
C TYR A 458 2.00 16.43 7.65
N VAL A 459 2.63 16.25 6.52
CA VAL A 459 2.84 17.31 5.52
C VAL A 459 2.27 16.86 4.18
N ASN A 460 1.22 17.53 3.71
CA ASN A 460 0.78 17.45 2.32
C ASN A 460 1.76 18.21 1.43
N ASN A 461 2.14 17.59 0.32
CA ASN A 461 3.03 18.18 -0.68
C ASN A 461 2.48 17.90 -2.09
N PRO A 462 1.26 18.38 -2.42
CA PRO A 462 0.52 17.97 -3.61
C PRO A 462 1.18 18.36 -4.93
N ALA A 463 2.11 19.32 -4.90
CA ALA A 463 2.90 19.76 -6.06
C ALA A 463 4.35 19.25 -6.03
N GLY A 464 4.71 18.43 -5.05
CA GLY A 464 6.04 17.84 -4.90
C GLY A 464 6.17 16.44 -5.47
N PHE A 465 7.38 15.86 -5.33
CA PHE A 465 7.64 14.50 -5.77
C PHE A 465 6.99 13.46 -4.84
N TYR A 466 7.15 13.62 -3.52
CA TYR A 466 6.39 12.86 -2.53
C TYR A 466 5.12 13.64 -2.19
N SER A 467 3.96 13.07 -2.49
CA SER A 467 2.66 13.75 -2.31
C SER A 467 2.34 14.05 -0.85
N HIS A 468 2.85 13.22 0.06
CA HIS A 468 2.84 13.49 1.49
C HIS A 468 4.02 12.83 2.20
N LEU A 469 4.35 13.41 3.34
CA LEU A 469 5.38 12.95 4.26
C LEU A 469 4.77 12.95 5.66
N LYS A 470 4.96 11.88 6.43
CA LYS A 470 4.40 11.78 7.79
C LYS A 470 5.32 11.03 8.74
N LEU A 471 5.20 11.36 10.02
CA LEU A 471 5.70 10.52 11.11
C LEU A 471 4.87 9.23 11.16
N ASP A 472 5.47 8.15 11.61
CA ASP A 472 4.80 6.87 11.79
C ASP A 472 3.63 6.95 12.79
N TYR A 473 2.71 6.02 12.73
CA TYR A 473 1.58 5.94 13.66
C TYR A 473 2.05 5.55 15.07
N PRO A 474 1.61 6.28 16.11
CA PRO A 474 2.05 6.01 17.48
C PRO A 474 1.34 4.80 18.08
N VAL A 475 1.69 3.61 17.60
CA VAL A 475 1.14 2.33 18.07
C VAL A 475 2.17 1.57 18.89
N SER A 476 1.80 1.20 20.14
CA SER A 476 2.58 0.34 21.01
C SER A 476 1.84 -0.96 21.28
N LEU A 477 2.38 -2.09 20.80
CA LEU A 477 1.72 -3.39 20.89
C LEU A 477 2.73 -4.50 21.22
N GLY A 478 2.35 -5.42 22.10
CA GLY A 478 3.26 -6.44 22.62
C GLY A 478 4.44 -5.81 23.33
N ASP A 479 5.65 -6.23 22.98
CA ASP A 479 6.90 -5.67 23.52
C ASP A 479 7.40 -4.45 22.72
N TYR A 480 6.80 -4.15 21.57
CA TYR A 480 7.14 -2.96 20.81
C TYR A 480 6.61 -1.71 21.48
N ARG A 481 7.49 -0.75 21.72
CA ARG A 481 7.15 0.58 22.25
C ARG A 481 7.43 1.63 21.19
N PHE A 482 6.41 2.38 20.83
CA PHE A 482 6.56 3.49 19.89
C PHE A 482 7.60 4.53 20.38
N PRO A 483 8.47 5.06 19.51
CA PRO A 483 9.52 6.01 19.90
C PRO A 483 8.98 7.43 20.11
N ALA A 484 8.27 7.67 21.21
CA ALA A 484 7.60 8.93 21.51
C ALA A 484 8.54 10.11 21.88
N ASN A 485 9.84 9.87 22.14
CA ASN A 485 10.80 10.92 22.44
C ASN A 485 11.34 11.56 21.15
N PRO A 486 11.14 12.90 20.91
CA PRO A 486 11.63 13.58 19.72
C PRO A 486 13.15 13.54 19.50
N ASP A 487 13.93 13.38 20.55
CA ASP A 487 15.39 13.24 20.45
C ASP A 487 15.85 11.81 20.13
N GLY A 488 14.92 10.86 20.10
CA GLY A 488 15.14 9.46 19.73
C GLY A 488 14.81 9.18 18.27
N PRO A 489 15.08 7.92 17.83
CA PRO A 489 14.85 7.53 16.43
C PRO A 489 13.37 7.43 16.07
N MET A 490 13.05 7.57 14.76
CA MET A 490 11.69 7.54 14.23
C MET A 490 11.69 7.04 12.79
N ILE A 491 10.61 6.39 12.36
CA ILE A 491 10.33 6.13 10.95
C ILE A 491 9.48 7.26 10.37
N LEU A 492 9.86 7.71 9.19
CA LEU A 492 9.02 8.55 8.34
C LEU A 492 8.50 7.74 7.18
N HIS A 493 7.27 8.03 6.78
CA HIS A 493 6.65 7.50 5.57
C HIS A 493 6.49 8.60 4.54
N LEU A 494 7.05 8.37 3.34
CA LEU A 494 6.91 9.24 2.19
C LEU A 494 6.19 8.47 1.09
N LEU A 495 5.16 9.05 0.49
CA LEU A 495 4.43 8.43 -0.60
C LEU A 495 4.71 9.13 -1.91
N HIS A 496 5.10 8.35 -2.92
CA HIS A 496 5.17 8.79 -4.31
C HIS A 496 4.21 7.94 -5.16
N CYS A 497 3.24 8.61 -5.80
CA CYS A 497 2.40 8.00 -6.81
C CYS A 497 2.84 8.54 -8.17
N PRO A 498 3.56 7.74 -8.97
CA PRO A 498 4.00 8.17 -10.29
C PRO A 498 2.78 8.37 -11.19
N TYR A 499 2.63 9.58 -11.69
CA TYR A 499 1.48 9.99 -12.47
C TYR A 499 1.96 10.90 -13.62
N PRO A 500 1.45 10.73 -14.86
CA PRO A 500 1.85 11.56 -15.99
C PRO A 500 1.37 13.01 -15.79
N ASP A 501 2.12 13.96 -16.34
CA ASP A 501 1.71 15.34 -16.38
C ASP A 501 0.65 15.58 -17.48
N GLY A 502 -0.22 16.57 -17.23
CA GLY A 502 -1.25 17.03 -18.16
C GLY A 502 -2.54 16.18 -18.15
N PRO A 503 -3.41 16.39 -19.15
CA PRO A 503 -4.70 15.71 -19.24
C PRO A 503 -4.54 14.19 -19.41
N VAL A 504 -5.37 13.41 -18.75
CA VAL A 504 -5.40 11.95 -18.89
C VAL A 504 -6.66 11.53 -19.64
N LYS A 505 -6.53 10.52 -20.48
CA LYS A 505 -7.64 9.96 -21.24
C LYS A 505 -8.56 9.13 -20.34
N ASP A 506 -7.95 8.33 -19.48
CA ASP A 506 -8.59 7.45 -18.50
C ASP A 506 -7.56 7.07 -17.44
N LEU A 507 -8.05 6.58 -16.30
CA LEU A 507 -7.21 6.22 -15.17
C LEU A 507 -6.25 5.05 -15.50
N ARG A 508 -6.71 4.05 -16.26
CA ARG A 508 -5.87 2.89 -16.64
C ARG A 508 -4.66 3.29 -17.47
N SER A 509 -4.85 4.21 -18.44
CA SER A 509 -3.72 4.71 -19.24
C SER A 509 -2.75 5.55 -18.42
N ALA A 510 -3.24 6.38 -17.50
CA ALA A 510 -2.41 7.14 -16.56
C ALA A 510 -1.57 6.20 -15.68
N TRP A 511 -2.16 5.15 -15.13
CA TRP A 511 -1.45 4.17 -14.32
C TRP A 511 -0.43 3.33 -15.09
N ARG A 512 -0.73 2.96 -16.35
CA ARG A 512 0.28 2.30 -17.22
C ARG A 512 1.48 3.21 -17.46
N ALA A 513 1.26 4.50 -17.72
CA ALA A 513 2.34 5.47 -17.89
C ALA A 513 3.13 5.67 -16.58
N GLY A 514 2.46 5.86 -15.47
CA GLY A 514 3.09 5.97 -14.14
C GLY A 514 3.91 4.73 -13.77
N ARG A 515 3.44 3.53 -14.11
CA ARG A 515 4.19 2.28 -13.93
C ARG A 515 5.50 2.27 -14.72
N ALA A 516 5.47 2.75 -15.97
CA ALA A 516 6.68 2.85 -16.77
C ALA A 516 7.71 3.80 -16.14
N LEU A 517 7.24 4.94 -15.60
CA LEU A 517 8.09 5.90 -14.89
C LEU A 517 8.75 5.26 -13.66
N VAL A 518 7.97 4.57 -12.81
CA VAL A 518 8.50 4.01 -11.56
C VAL A 518 9.51 2.88 -11.80
N TYR A 519 9.34 2.08 -12.85
CA TYR A 519 10.30 1.03 -13.16
C TYR A 519 11.58 1.56 -13.83
N ALA A 520 11.52 2.71 -14.49
CA ALA A 520 12.68 3.37 -15.08
C ALA A 520 13.54 4.12 -14.04
N MET A 521 12.95 4.48 -12.88
CA MET A 521 13.63 5.30 -11.87
C MET A 521 14.58 4.46 -11.02
N PRO A 522 15.88 4.83 -10.92
CA PRO A 522 16.85 4.15 -10.08
C PRO A 522 16.69 4.52 -8.61
N PHE A 523 17.28 3.73 -7.70
CA PHE A 523 17.17 3.93 -6.24
C PHE A 523 17.72 5.30 -5.80
N ASP A 524 18.84 5.72 -6.33
CA ASP A 524 19.49 7.00 -5.99
C ASP A 524 18.65 8.22 -6.36
N GLU A 525 17.79 8.13 -7.36
CA GLU A 525 16.81 9.19 -7.65
C GLU A 525 15.79 9.31 -6.51
N PHE A 526 15.21 8.20 -6.03
CA PHE A 526 14.28 8.23 -4.88
C PHE A 526 14.97 8.77 -3.62
N GLU A 527 16.20 8.34 -3.34
CA GLU A 527 16.97 8.79 -2.19
C GLU A 527 17.28 10.29 -2.28
N THR A 528 17.74 10.76 -3.44
CA THR A 528 18.05 12.18 -3.67
C THR A 528 16.83 13.06 -3.47
N ARG A 529 15.66 12.66 -4.01
CA ARG A 529 14.40 13.37 -3.81
C ARG A 529 13.97 13.38 -2.35
N ALA A 530 14.09 12.27 -1.63
CA ALA A 530 13.76 12.21 -0.22
C ALA A 530 14.64 13.17 0.61
N ARG A 531 15.95 13.17 0.37
CA ARG A 531 16.90 14.06 1.06
C ARG A 531 16.63 15.53 0.75
N ASP A 532 16.36 15.87 -0.51
CA ASP A 532 16.06 17.25 -0.93
C ASP A 532 14.76 17.75 -0.28
N GLU A 533 13.64 17.04 -0.44
CA GLU A 533 12.36 17.48 0.09
C GLU A 533 12.36 17.55 1.62
N LEU A 534 12.94 16.56 2.31
CA LEU A 534 13.08 16.63 3.78
C LEU A 534 13.93 17.83 4.22
N THR A 535 15.01 18.15 3.50
CA THR A 535 15.84 19.31 3.80
C THR A 535 15.08 20.62 3.59
N ARG A 536 14.33 20.75 2.51
CA ARG A 536 13.52 21.94 2.20
C ARG A 536 12.39 22.17 3.20
N ILE A 537 11.72 21.09 3.63
CA ILE A 537 10.59 21.14 4.56
C ILE A 537 11.06 21.33 6.01
N LEU A 538 12.05 20.54 6.44
CA LEU A 538 12.44 20.41 7.84
C LEU A 538 13.74 21.17 8.20
N GLY A 539 14.54 21.57 7.22
CA GLY A 539 15.80 22.29 7.44
C GLY A 539 15.66 23.53 8.31
N PRO A 540 14.61 24.38 8.12
CA PRO A 540 14.35 25.50 9.04
C PRO A 540 14.05 25.08 10.50
N GLY A 541 13.71 23.81 10.74
CA GLY A 541 13.55 23.18 12.06
C GLY A 541 14.82 22.53 12.60
N GLY A 542 15.95 22.65 11.88
CA GLY A 542 17.24 22.09 12.29
C GLY A 542 17.58 20.70 11.72
N PHE A 543 16.81 20.22 10.72
CA PHE A 543 17.10 18.96 10.05
C PHE A 543 18.35 19.05 9.17
N ASP A 544 19.18 18.00 9.24
CA ASP A 544 20.32 17.79 8.36
C ASP A 544 20.29 16.35 7.83
N ALA A 545 20.18 16.20 6.51
CA ALA A 545 19.99 14.88 5.89
C ALA A 545 21.19 13.94 6.08
N GLY A 546 22.42 14.48 6.19
CA GLY A 546 23.63 13.68 6.45
C GLY A 546 23.69 13.15 7.89
N ARG A 547 23.29 14.00 8.84
CA ARG A 547 23.30 13.67 10.27
C ARG A 547 22.10 12.81 10.69
N ASP A 548 20.90 13.20 10.24
CA ASP A 548 19.65 12.71 10.85
C ASP A 548 19.11 11.44 10.19
N ILE A 549 19.39 11.19 8.89
CA ILE A 549 18.96 9.97 8.21
C ILE A 549 19.91 8.82 8.56
N ALA A 550 19.34 7.75 9.12
CA ALA A 550 20.07 6.53 9.43
C ALA A 550 20.00 5.50 8.29
N ALA A 551 18.81 5.32 7.68
CA ALA A 551 18.60 4.37 6.60
C ALA A 551 17.38 4.77 5.76
N ILE A 552 17.30 4.25 4.52
CA ILE A 552 16.17 4.43 3.61
C ILE A 552 15.82 3.09 2.97
N THR A 553 14.52 2.78 2.92
CA THR A 553 13.97 1.66 2.16
C THR A 553 12.90 2.19 1.21
N VAL A 554 13.05 1.87 -0.08
CA VAL A 554 12.12 2.26 -1.14
C VAL A 554 11.29 1.04 -1.54
N ASN A 555 10.08 0.92 -1.01
CA ASN A 555 9.15 -0.14 -1.36
C ASN A 555 8.41 0.25 -2.63
N ARG A 556 8.86 -0.30 -3.75
CA ARG A 556 8.36 0.02 -5.08
C ARG A 556 7.27 -0.97 -5.51
N TRP A 557 6.07 -0.45 -5.82
CA TRP A 557 4.94 -1.23 -6.28
C TRP A 557 4.43 -0.72 -7.62
N GLY A 558 4.94 -1.26 -8.72
CA GLY A 558 4.43 -0.93 -10.05
C GLY A 558 3.00 -1.43 -10.27
N HIS A 559 2.54 -2.37 -9.44
CA HIS A 559 1.19 -2.92 -9.40
C HIS A 559 0.64 -2.82 -7.96
N GLY A 560 0.48 -1.61 -7.45
CA GLY A 560 0.04 -1.30 -6.10
C GLY A 560 -1.47 -1.45 -5.90
N TYR A 561 -2.25 -0.37 -5.95
CA TYR A 561 -3.70 -0.42 -5.77
C TYR A 561 -4.39 -1.26 -6.87
N ALA A 562 -5.27 -2.18 -6.46
CA ALA A 562 -6.19 -2.82 -7.40
C ALA A 562 -7.09 -1.75 -8.03
N TYR A 563 -7.55 -2.02 -9.28
CA TYR A 563 -8.49 -1.13 -9.92
C TYR A 563 -9.80 -1.12 -9.15
N ASP A 564 -10.28 0.06 -8.86
CA ASP A 564 -11.63 0.34 -8.42
C ASP A 564 -12.36 1.13 -9.51
N MET A 565 -13.65 0.91 -9.64
CA MET A 565 -14.45 1.59 -10.65
C MET A 565 -14.41 3.11 -10.45
N ASP A 566 -13.96 3.84 -11.46
CA ASP A 566 -14.00 5.29 -11.48
C ASP A 566 -15.19 5.78 -12.32
N THR A 567 -16.22 6.29 -11.65
CA THR A 567 -17.44 6.79 -12.31
C THR A 567 -17.18 7.91 -13.32
N LEU A 568 -16.03 8.58 -13.24
CA LEU A 568 -15.64 9.62 -14.21
C LEU A 568 -15.45 9.02 -15.62
N PHE A 569 -14.85 7.83 -15.71
CA PHE A 569 -14.48 7.18 -16.96
C PHE A 569 -15.28 5.91 -17.26
N ASP A 570 -15.69 5.19 -16.23
CA ASP A 570 -16.30 3.87 -16.37
C ASP A 570 -17.82 3.91 -16.47
N ASP A 571 -18.38 2.89 -17.12
CA ASP A 571 -19.79 2.56 -17.05
C ASP A 571 -20.01 1.55 -15.90
N PRO A 572 -20.85 1.89 -14.90
CA PRO A 572 -21.05 1.02 -13.73
C PRO A 572 -21.61 -0.36 -14.07
N VAL A 573 -22.47 -0.47 -15.09
CA VAL A 573 -23.07 -1.75 -15.48
C VAL A 573 -22.02 -2.64 -16.13
N LYS A 574 -21.21 -2.07 -17.03
CA LYS A 574 -20.12 -2.78 -17.68
C LYS A 574 -19.08 -3.24 -16.64
N SER A 575 -18.68 -2.35 -15.73
CA SER A 575 -17.70 -2.69 -14.68
C SER A 575 -18.19 -3.81 -13.76
N ALA A 576 -19.47 -3.81 -13.38
CA ALA A 576 -20.05 -4.90 -12.60
C ALA A 576 -19.99 -6.24 -13.35
N GLN A 577 -20.28 -6.26 -14.65
CA GLN A 577 -20.19 -7.45 -15.50
C GLN A 577 -18.75 -7.95 -15.63
N GLU A 578 -17.78 -7.04 -15.84
CA GLU A 578 -16.35 -7.38 -15.93
C GLU A 578 -15.81 -7.91 -14.61
N THR A 579 -16.25 -7.36 -13.48
CA THR A 579 -15.91 -7.87 -12.16
C THR A 579 -16.36 -9.33 -12.01
N LEU A 580 -17.62 -9.64 -12.35
CA LEU A 580 -18.15 -11.01 -12.28
C LEU A 580 -17.40 -11.97 -13.23
N LEU A 581 -17.10 -11.53 -14.45
CA LEU A 581 -16.35 -12.34 -15.41
C LEU A 581 -14.92 -12.60 -14.95
N SER A 582 -14.25 -11.59 -14.39
CA SER A 582 -12.83 -11.66 -14.02
C SER A 582 -12.55 -12.71 -12.94
N HIS A 583 -13.50 -12.97 -12.04
CA HIS A 583 -13.34 -13.93 -10.95
C HIS A 583 -14.17 -15.21 -11.10
N ALA A 584 -14.88 -15.38 -12.22
CA ALA A 584 -15.62 -16.61 -12.49
C ALA A 584 -14.66 -17.81 -12.53
N PRO A 585 -14.98 -18.94 -11.87
CA PRO A 585 -14.11 -20.12 -11.89
C PRO A 585 -13.85 -20.61 -13.31
N LEU A 586 -12.60 -20.99 -13.59
CA LEU A 586 -12.17 -21.54 -14.86
C LEU A 586 -11.83 -23.03 -14.70
N GLY A 587 -12.82 -23.89 -14.75
CA GLY A 587 -12.66 -25.31 -14.49
C GLY A 587 -12.16 -25.59 -13.06
N ARG A 588 -10.89 -25.96 -12.91
CA ARG A 588 -10.24 -26.24 -11.61
C ARG A 588 -9.39 -25.06 -11.11
N ILE A 589 -9.47 -23.92 -11.77
CA ILE A 589 -8.77 -22.69 -11.41
C ILE A 589 -9.77 -21.69 -10.83
N HIS A 590 -9.50 -21.21 -9.64
CA HIS A 590 -10.31 -20.25 -8.90
C HIS A 590 -9.51 -18.96 -8.70
N PHE A 591 -10.17 -17.83 -8.46
CA PHE A 591 -9.53 -16.53 -8.38
C PHE A 591 -9.78 -15.86 -7.04
N ALA A 592 -8.73 -15.37 -6.39
CA ALA A 592 -8.78 -14.65 -5.12
C ALA A 592 -7.93 -13.38 -5.17
N GLY A 593 -7.86 -12.67 -4.05
CA GLY A 593 -7.11 -11.42 -3.94
C GLY A 593 -7.90 -10.19 -4.36
N THR A 594 -7.28 -9.03 -4.24
CA THR A 594 -7.92 -7.72 -4.48
C THR A 594 -8.35 -7.51 -5.93
N ASP A 595 -7.65 -8.10 -6.90
CA ASP A 595 -8.06 -8.02 -8.30
C ASP A 595 -9.38 -8.76 -8.54
N ALA A 596 -9.58 -9.92 -7.92
CA ALA A 596 -10.84 -10.67 -8.04
C ALA A 596 -12.04 -9.91 -7.44
N ALA A 597 -11.79 -8.93 -6.57
CA ALA A 597 -12.83 -8.09 -5.96
C ALA A 597 -12.96 -6.71 -6.61
N TRP A 598 -12.02 -6.29 -7.45
CA TRP A 598 -11.89 -4.92 -7.98
C TRP A 598 -11.89 -3.85 -6.87
N MET A 599 -11.21 -4.12 -5.76
CA MET A 599 -11.14 -3.25 -4.60
C MET A 599 -9.79 -3.37 -3.91
N ALA A 600 -9.18 -2.25 -3.53
CA ALA A 600 -7.80 -2.18 -3.05
C ALA A 600 -7.61 -2.41 -1.54
N TYR A 601 -8.57 -3.01 -0.82
CA TYR A 601 -8.53 -3.19 0.63
C TYR A 601 -8.33 -4.63 1.07
N ALA A 602 -7.74 -4.83 2.25
CA ALA A 602 -7.44 -6.16 2.80
C ALA A 602 -8.68 -7.04 3.00
N HIS A 603 -9.79 -6.47 3.46
CA HIS A 603 -11.03 -7.23 3.69
C HIS A 603 -11.62 -7.79 2.39
N TRP A 604 -11.56 -7.06 1.29
CA TRP A 604 -12.00 -7.58 -0.01
C TRP A 604 -11.14 -8.74 -0.50
N ALA A 605 -9.83 -8.72 -0.18
CA ALA A 605 -8.96 -9.87 -0.47
C ALA A 605 -9.35 -11.10 0.35
N ILE A 606 -9.76 -10.91 1.61
CA ILE A 606 -10.24 -11.99 2.51
C ILE A 606 -11.59 -12.53 2.02
N ASP A 607 -12.53 -11.67 1.65
CA ASP A 607 -13.83 -12.08 1.11
C ASP A 607 -13.69 -12.86 -0.20
N ALA A 608 -12.80 -12.41 -1.09
CA ALA A 608 -12.48 -13.12 -2.33
C ALA A 608 -11.83 -14.48 -2.06
N ALA A 609 -10.99 -14.58 -1.03
CA ALA A 609 -10.36 -15.83 -0.60
C ALA A 609 -11.40 -16.81 -0.04
N HIS A 610 -12.34 -16.32 0.78
CA HIS A 610 -13.45 -17.14 1.29
C HIS A 610 -14.30 -17.69 0.16
N ARG A 611 -14.71 -16.84 -0.80
CA ARG A 611 -15.48 -17.25 -1.98
C ARG A 611 -14.73 -18.33 -2.76
N ALA A 612 -13.45 -18.13 -3.09
CA ALA A 612 -12.67 -19.09 -3.86
C ALA A 612 -12.49 -20.43 -3.13
N ALA A 613 -12.29 -20.40 -1.81
CA ALA A 613 -12.22 -21.64 -1.02
C ALA A 613 -13.58 -22.36 -0.95
N HIS A 614 -14.70 -21.61 -0.81
CA HIS A 614 -16.05 -22.19 -0.78
C HIS A 614 -16.45 -22.81 -2.13
N GLU A 615 -16.07 -22.23 -3.26
CA GLU A 615 -16.25 -22.81 -4.59
C GLU A 615 -15.61 -24.20 -4.73
N ILE A 616 -14.61 -24.52 -3.90
CA ILE A 616 -13.88 -25.79 -3.91
C ILE A 616 -14.44 -26.78 -2.87
N THR A 617 -14.85 -26.27 -1.73
CA THR A 617 -15.18 -27.12 -0.57
C THR A 617 -16.68 -27.31 -0.35
N GLY A 618 -17.54 -26.53 -1.04
CA GLY A 618 -19.00 -26.59 -1.00
C GLY A 618 -19.58 -25.80 0.13
#